data_9143bf376e21e89e8fa793a9a91d1ec1
#
_entry.id   9143bf376e21e89e8fa793a9a91d1ec1
#
_cell.length_a   1.000
_cell.length_b   1.000
_cell.length_c   1.000
_cell.angle_alpha   90.00
_cell.angle_beta   90.00
_cell.angle_gamma   90.00
#
_symmetry.space_group_name_H-M   'P 1'
#
loop_
_entity.id
_entity.type
_entity.pdbx_description
1 polymer ?
#
loop_
_entity_poly.entity_id
_entity_poly.type
_entity_poly.pdbx_seq_one_letter_code
_entity_poly.pdbx_strand_id
1 'polypeptide(L)'
;HAGARLACAEMLLGGVTAFADHYFAPQQIARAARELGIRADLAPTFFTEPGGAGRDAAFDEVRALATTADDLVRVSVGPHAVGTVDDDDLVATAELAAELGLRVHLHASESVEQTAHVRATRGGRTPIRVLRDTGVLERGVLIAHGCGIVADDLEHLAAFADRIAVASCPKGYLKQIVDPMTPVPLLNAAGVPLAIGSDGAASGNTLDVWEAARLTALTQKRQQHDAGAMPVQTTLDAIWRGGAAALGRPELGRLEVGAAGDLALVDVSGPHCRPIHDLGATLLYSVRASDVQTV
;
A
#
# COMPACT_ATOMS: atom_id res chain seq x y z
N HIS A 1 -5.76 6.91 -19.53
CA HIS A 1 -5.96 8.25 -18.99
C HIS A 1 -7.37 8.45 -18.40
N ALA A 2 -8.46 8.17 -19.15
CA ALA A 2 -9.82 8.38 -18.64
C ALA A 2 -10.12 7.58 -17.35
N GLY A 3 -9.71 6.29 -17.30
CA GLY A 3 -9.85 5.47 -16.10
C GLY A 3 -9.06 6.02 -14.91
N ALA A 4 -7.81 6.49 -15.14
CA ALA A 4 -7.02 7.13 -14.09
C ALA A 4 -7.64 8.42 -13.55
N ARG A 5 -8.24 9.26 -14.43
CA ARG A 5 -8.99 10.44 -13.99
C ARG A 5 -10.20 10.08 -13.14
N LEU A 6 -10.94 9.06 -13.54
CA LEU A 6 -12.07 8.58 -12.75
C LEU A 6 -11.65 8.09 -11.37
N ALA A 7 -10.57 7.28 -11.31
CA ALA A 7 -10.01 6.78 -10.05
C ALA A 7 -9.53 7.94 -9.15
N CYS A 8 -8.77 8.90 -9.68
CA CYS A 8 -8.33 10.07 -8.93
C CYS A 8 -9.52 10.89 -8.40
N ALA A 9 -10.56 11.07 -9.21
CA ALA A 9 -11.77 11.78 -8.78
C ALA A 9 -12.51 11.04 -7.67
N GLU A 10 -12.67 9.72 -7.78
CA GLU A 10 -13.26 8.88 -6.71
C GLU A 10 -12.48 8.99 -5.42
N MET A 11 -11.15 8.86 -5.49
CA MET A 11 -10.27 8.98 -4.33
C MET A 11 -10.37 10.35 -3.65
N LEU A 12 -10.31 11.44 -4.40
CA LEU A 12 -10.47 12.80 -3.86
C LEU A 12 -11.85 13.00 -3.21
N LEU A 13 -12.94 12.59 -3.87
CA LEU A 13 -14.28 12.64 -3.30
C LEU A 13 -14.42 11.80 -2.03
N GLY A 14 -13.60 10.77 -1.85
CA GLY A 14 -13.51 9.96 -0.64
C GLY A 14 -12.52 10.47 0.42
N GLY A 15 -11.84 11.60 0.18
CA GLY A 15 -10.89 12.19 1.14
C GLY A 15 -9.46 11.70 1.04
N VAL A 16 -9.11 10.98 -0.02
CA VAL A 16 -7.74 10.50 -0.27
C VAL A 16 -6.95 11.59 -0.98
N THR A 17 -5.84 12.02 -0.37
CA THR A 17 -4.96 13.07 -0.91
C THR A 17 -3.70 12.52 -1.58
N ALA A 18 -3.36 11.26 -1.28
CA ALA A 18 -2.18 10.59 -1.83
C ALA A 18 -2.43 9.09 -2.02
N PHE A 19 -1.90 8.51 -3.09
CA PHE A 19 -2.00 7.08 -3.37
C PHE A 19 -0.70 6.50 -3.92
N ALA A 20 -0.50 5.20 -3.72
CA ALA A 20 0.49 4.40 -4.44
C ALA A 20 -0.23 3.59 -5.52
N ASP A 21 0.33 3.55 -6.71
CA ASP A 21 -0.20 2.76 -7.82
C ASP A 21 0.90 1.87 -8.43
N HIS A 22 0.58 0.60 -8.60
CA HIS A 22 1.46 -0.40 -9.16
C HIS A 22 0.78 -0.99 -10.39
N TYR A 23 0.99 -0.34 -11.55
CA TYR A 23 0.27 -0.70 -12.76
C TYR A 23 1.01 -0.31 -14.04
N PHE A 24 0.32 -0.45 -15.17
CA PHE A 24 0.79 -0.11 -16.51
C PHE A 24 0.44 1.33 -16.91
N ALA A 25 1.13 1.85 -17.94
CA ALA A 25 0.91 3.18 -18.49
C ALA A 25 1.03 4.32 -17.44
N PRO A 26 2.11 4.33 -16.64
CA PRO A 26 2.26 5.25 -15.49
C PRO A 26 2.25 6.72 -15.91
N GLN A 27 2.68 7.07 -17.15
CA GLN A 27 2.62 8.44 -17.65
C GLN A 27 1.19 8.95 -17.78
N GLN A 28 0.21 8.07 -18.08
CA GLN A 28 -1.20 8.45 -18.16
C GLN A 28 -1.79 8.67 -16.77
N ILE A 29 -1.30 7.91 -15.78
CA ILE A 29 -1.69 8.07 -14.37
C ILE A 29 -1.06 9.36 -13.81
N ALA A 30 0.22 9.60 -14.04
CA ALA A 30 0.92 10.82 -13.67
C ALA A 30 0.22 12.08 -14.20
N ARG A 31 -0.20 12.04 -15.47
CA ARG A 31 -0.95 13.11 -16.08
C ARG A 31 -2.29 13.35 -15.37
N ALA A 32 -3.06 12.30 -15.10
CA ALA A 32 -4.34 12.41 -14.40
C ALA A 32 -4.17 12.94 -12.96
N ALA A 33 -3.13 12.47 -12.25
CA ALA A 33 -2.80 12.92 -10.90
C ALA A 33 -2.51 14.44 -10.88
N ARG A 34 -1.70 14.92 -11.83
CA ARG A 34 -1.40 16.37 -11.94
C ARG A 34 -2.62 17.20 -12.35
N GLU A 35 -3.44 16.70 -13.28
CA GLU A 35 -4.67 17.39 -13.71
C GLU A 35 -5.66 17.58 -12.56
N LEU A 36 -5.71 16.64 -11.63
CA LEU A 36 -6.65 16.66 -10.50
C LEU A 36 -6.03 17.11 -9.17
N GLY A 37 -4.70 17.28 -9.12
CA GLY A 37 -4.01 17.77 -7.94
C GLY A 37 -3.87 16.74 -6.81
N ILE A 38 -3.94 15.44 -7.11
CA ILE A 38 -3.73 14.36 -6.13
C ILE A 38 -2.28 13.85 -6.17
N ARG A 39 -1.71 13.52 -5.02
CA ARG A 39 -0.36 12.97 -4.95
C ARG A 39 -0.35 11.50 -5.36
N ALA A 40 0.66 11.10 -6.12
CA ALA A 40 0.83 9.74 -6.60
C ALA A 40 2.28 9.27 -6.41
N ASP A 41 2.46 8.02 -5.97
CA ASP A 41 3.71 7.26 -6.12
C ASP A 41 3.45 6.14 -7.11
N LEU A 42 4.14 6.18 -8.26
CA LEU A 42 3.85 5.32 -9.40
C LEU A 42 4.95 4.30 -9.60
N ALA A 43 4.58 3.01 -9.60
CA ALA A 43 5.48 1.89 -9.81
C ALA A 43 5.15 1.17 -11.13
N PRO A 44 5.87 1.48 -12.23
CA PRO A 44 5.71 0.77 -13.50
C PRO A 44 5.92 -0.73 -13.32
N THR A 45 4.88 -1.51 -13.61
CA THR A 45 4.85 -2.96 -13.35
C THR A 45 5.60 -3.76 -14.42
N PHE A 46 6.38 -4.75 -13.99
CA PHE A 46 6.99 -5.73 -14.89
C PHE A 46 6.98 -7.15 -14.29
N PHE A 47 7.15 -8.13 -15.17
CA PHE A 47 7.24 -9.57 -14.89
C PHE A 47 8.48 -10.12 -15.58
N THR A 48 9.09 -11.17 -15.00
CA THR A 48 10.14 -11.93 -15.69
C THR A 48 9.56 -12.91 -16.70
N GLU A 49 8.33 -13.40 -16.50
CA GLU A 49 7.73 -14.43 -17.35
C GLU A 49 7.42 -13.96 -18.78
N PRO A 50 7.50 -14.87 -19.78
CA PRO A 50 7.17 -14.54 -21.16
C PRO A 50 5.73 -14.03 -21.31
N GLY A 51 5.56 -12.90 -22.01
CA GLY A 51 4.26 -12.26 -22.25
C GLY A 51 3.90 -11.16 -21.25
N GLY A 52 4.70 -10.95 -20.19
CA GLY A 52 4.60 -9.77 -19.32
C GLY A 52 5.33 -8.55 -19.90
N ALA A 53 5.13 -7.37 -19.30
CA ALA A 53 5.97 -6.22 -19.58
C ALA A 53 7.40 -6.52 -19.12
N GLY A 54 8.36 -6.45 -20.03
CA GLY A 54 9.74 -6.76 -19.72
C GLY A 54 10.36 -5.76 -18.77
N ARG A 55 11.33 -6.24 -17.95
CA ARG A 55 12.08 -5.41 -17.00
C ARG A 55 12.68 -4.16 -17.64
N ASP A 56 13.35 -4.29 -18.77
CA ASP A 56 14.08 -3.18 -19.36
C ASP A 56 13.13 -2.05 -19.80
N ALA A 57 11.98 -2.39 -20.40
CA ALA A 57 10.96 -1.40 -20.75
C ALA A 57 10.39 -0.68 -19.49
N ALA A 58 10.13 -1.41 -18.42
CA ALA A 58 9.67 -0.82 -17.16
C ALA A 58 10.76 0.07 -16.53
N PHE A 59 12.02 -0.33 -16.59
CA PHE A 59 13.15 0.47 -16.11
C PHE A 59 13.32 1.76 -16.89
N ASP A 60 13.11 1.73 -18.21
CA ASP A 60 13.09 2.94 -19.05
C ASP A 60 11.92 3.86 -18.66
N GLU A 61 10.73 3.32 -18.37
CA GLU A 61 9.61 4.09 -17.85
C GLU A 61 9.92 4.71 -16.47
N VAL A 62 10.55 3.95 -15.56
CA VAL A 62 11.00 4.47 -14.26
C VAL A 62 11.96 5.63 -14.42
N ARG A 63 13.01 5.47 -15.27
CA ARG A 63 13.97 6.53 -15.55
C ARG A 63 13.31 7.77 -16.14
N ALA A 64 12.41 7.59 -17.12
CA ALA A 64 11.67 8.70 -17.73
C ALA A 64 10.80 9.45 -16.73
N LEU A 65 10.07 8.73 -15.87
CA LEU A 65 9.25 9.34 -14.81
C LEU A 65 10.10 10.04 -13.75
N ALA A 66 11.24 9.47 -13.36
CA ALA A 66 12.14 10.06 -12.39
C ALA A 66 12.64 11.44 -12.83
N THR A 67 12.84 11.66 -14.16
CA THR A 67 13.23 12.98 -14.68
C THR A 67 12.15 14.05 -14.56
N THR A 68 10.89 13.65 -14.40
CA THR A 68 9.73 14.56 -14.32
C THR A 68 9.04 14.49 -12.95
N ALA A 69 9.64 13.75 -12.00
CA ALA A 69 9.13 13.65 -10.64
C ALA A 69 9.12 15.02 -9.94
N ASP A 70 8.07 15.24 -9.17
CA ASP A 70 7.84 16.50 -8.45
C ASP A 70 7.17 16.21 -7.08
N ASP A 71 6.65 17.22 -6.43
CA ASP A 71 5.97 17.05 -5.15
C ASP A 71 4.62 16.28 -5.27
N LEU A 72 3.95 16.36 -6.43
CA LEU A 72 2.71 15.63 -6.69
C LEU A 72 2.97 14.20 -7.16
N VAL A 73 3.94 13.98 -8.06
CA VAL A 73 4.17 12.68 -8.66
C VAL A 73 5.57 12.20 -8.37
N ARG A 74 5.68 11.11 -7.61
CA ARG A 74 6.91 10.36 -7.36
C ARG A 74 6.87 9.03 -8.09
N VAL A 75 7.99 8.36 -8.17
CA VAL A 75 8.12 7.06 -8.82
C VAL A 75 8.85 6.08 -7.90
N SER A 76 8.40 4.84 -7.93
CA SER A 76 9.04 3.68 -7.32
C SER A 76 9.37 2.64 -8.39
N VAL A 77 10.28 1.70 -8.12
CA VAL A 77 10.52 0.57 -9.03
C VAL A 77 9.48 -0.52 -8.72
N GLY A 78 8.82 -1.07 -9.76
CA GLY A 78 7.64 -1.91 -9.65
C GLY A 78 7.81 -3.36 -10.11
N PRO A 79 8.68 -4.22 -9.52
CA PRO A 79 8.61 -5.66 -9.80
C PRO A 79 7.25 -6.20 -9.34
N HIS A 80 6.54 -6.97 -10.19
CA HIS A 80 5.15 -7.35 -9.89
C HIS A 80 5.02 -8.07 -8.53
N ALA A 81 5.67 -9.21 -8.40
CA ALA A 81 5.61 -10.00 -7.17
C ALA A 81 6.80 -10.96 -7.09
N VAL A 82 7.17 -11.37 -5.86
CA VAL A 82 8.25 -12.35 -5.67
C VAL A 82 7.98 -13.69 -6.38
N GLY A 83 6.73 -14.03 -6.61
CA GLY A 83 6.35 -15.26 -7.34
C GLY A 83 6.45 -15.15 -8.87
N THR A 84 6.50 -13.94 -9.44
CA THR A 84 6.45 -13.68 -10.89
C THR A 84 7.67 -12.91 -11.42
N VAL A 85 8.58 -12.52 -10.53
CA VAL A 85 9.84 -11.88 -10.86
C VAL A 85 10.96 -12.71 -10.25
N ASP A 86 11.97 -13.07 -11.03
CA ASP A 86 13.08 -13.91 -10.57
C ASP A 86 14.10 -13.13 -9.70
N ASP A 87 15.08 -13.85 -9.14
CA ASP A 87 16.06 -13.27 -8.23
C ASP A 87 16.98 -12.27 -8.94
N ASP A 88 17.37 -12.53 -10.20
CA ASP A 88 18.25 -11.65 -10.96
C ASP A 88 17.54 -10.31 -11.27
N ASP A 89 16.28 -10.35 -11.61
CA ASP A 89 15.45 -9.16 -11.84
C ASP A 89 15.15 -8.41 -10.52
N LEU A 90 15.03 -9.11 -9.39
CA LEU A 90 14.93 -8.46 -8.08
C LEU A 90 16.24 -7.78 -7.66
N VAL A 91 17.40 -8.40 -7.95
CA VAL A 91 18.71 -7.75 -7.75
C VAL A 91 18.83 -6.50 -8.62
N ALA A 92 18.51 -6.60 -9.92
CA ALA A 92 18.51 -5.44 -10.82
C ALA A 92 17.54 -4.33 -10.35
N THR A 93 16.38 -4.70 -9.78
CA THR A 93 15.45 -3.77 -9.13
C THR A 93 16.11 -3.00 -7.99
N ALA A 94 16.81 -3.71 -7.11
CA ALA A 94 17.51 -3.10 -5.98
C ALA A 94 18.64 -2.18 -6.45
N GLU A 95 19.36 -2.56 -7.51
CA GLU A 95 20.42 -1.75 -8.12
C GLU A 95 19.85 -0.46 -8.74
N LEU A 96 18.79 -0.55 -9.54
CA LEU A 96 18.13 0.63 -10.12
C LEU A 96 17.57 1.56 -9.03
N ALA A 97 16.93 0.99 -8.02
CA ALA A 97 16.42 1.78 -6.90
C ALA A 97 17.55 2.52 -6.15
N ALA A 98 18.70 1.87 -5.98
CA ALA A 98 19.89 2.50 -5.40
C ALA A 98 20.47 3.60 -6.28
N GLU A 99 20.61 3.34 -7.58
CA GLU A 99 21.12 4.29 -8.59
C GLU A 99 20.33 5.60 -8.59
N LEU A 100 19.00 5.48 -8.53
CA LEU A 100 18.10 6.63 -8.64
C LEU A 100 17.60 7.18 -7.29
N GLY A 101 17.96 6.55 -6.16
CA GLY A 101 17.47 6.94 -4.84
C GLY A 101 15.96 6.69 -4.67
N LEU A 102 15.42 5.67 -5.31
CA LEU A 102 13.99 5.34 -5.33
C LEU A 102 13.64 4.25 -4.33
N ARG A 103 12.35 4.12 -4.04
CA ARG A 103 11.74 3.03 -3.31
C ARG A 103 11.31 1.90 -4.26
N VAL A 104 10.88 0.79 -3.68
CA VAL A 104 10.30 -0.34 -4.41
C VAL A 104 8.86 -0.55 -3.94
N HIS A 105 7.95 -0.80 -4.86
CA HIS A 105 6.58 -1.19 -4.56
C HIS A 105 6.28 -2.51 -5.28
N LEU A 106 5.85 -3.54 -4.52
CA LEU A 106 5.59 -4.87 -5.07
C LEU A 106 4.58 -5.65 -4.21
N HIS A 107 4.09 -6.77 -4.77
CA HIS A 107 3.31 -7.75 -4.02
C HIS A 107 4.27 -8.80 -3.42
N ALA A 108 4.13 -9.10 -2.14
CA ALA A 108 4.88 -10.19 -1.51
C ALA A 108 4.07 -10.86 -0.41
N SER A 109 4.21 -12.18 -0.32
CA SER A 109 3.43 -12.98 0.64
C SER A 109 1.93 -12.68 0.55
N GLU A 110 1.40 -12.62 -0.67
CA GLU A 110 0.02 -12.23 -0.96
C GLU A 110 -0.99 -13.21 -0.33
N SER A 111 -0.60 -14.48 -0.26
CA SER A 111 -1.32 -15.53 0.46
C SER A 111 -0.36 -16.56 1.03
N VAL A 112 -0.88 -17.48 1.85
CA VAL A 112 -0.09 -18.62 2.36
C VAL A 112 0.32 -19.57 1.24
N GLU A 113 -0.51 -19.70 0.20
CA GLU A 113 -0.22 -20.51 -0.99
C GLU A 113 0.93 -19.91 -1.80
N GLN A 114 0.95 -18.58 -1.99
CA GLN A 114 2.06 -17.89 -2.66
C GLN A 114 3.35 -18.08 -1.86
N THR A 115 3.32 -17.92 -0.54
CA THR A 115 4.48 -18.16 0.32
C THR A 115 4.97 -19.62 0.23
N ALA A 116 4.06 -20.59 0.22
CA ALA A 116 4.38 -22.00 0.05
C ALA A 116 5.00 -22.29 -1.33
N HIS A 117 4.45 -21.70 -2.39
CA HIS A 117 4.98 -21.82 -3.74
C HIS A 117 6.42 -21.25 -3.85
N VAL A 118 6.64 -20.06 -3.33
CA VAL A 118 7.97 -19.44 -3.32
C VAL A 118 8.96 -20.29 -2.53
N ARG A 119 8.59 -20.81 -1.36
CA ARG A 119 9.43 -21.74 -0.59
C ARG A 119 9.80 -23.00 -1.40
N ALA A 120 8.84 -23.57 -2.10
CA ALA A 120 9.07 -24.78 -2.90
C ALA A 120 10.01 -24.54 -4.10
N THR A 121 9.93 -23.35 -4.72
CA THR A 121 10.68 -23.03 -5.95
C THR A 121 11.98 -22.26 -5.70
N ARG A 122 12.16 -21.70 -4.50
CA ARG A 122 13.32 -20.83 -4.18
C ARG A 122 14.13 -21.32 -2.97
N GLY A 123 14.38 -22.61 -2.90
CA GLY A 123 15.30 -23.21 -1.91
C GLY A 123 14.84 -23.03 -0.46
N GLY A 124 13.55 -23.07 -0.19
CA GLY A 124 12.96 -22.94 1.14
C GLY A 124 12.83 -21.49 1.66
N ARG A 125 13.20 -20.50 0.86
CA ARG A 125 13.10 -19.07 1.26
C ARG A 125 11.65 -18.60 1.20
N THR A 126 11.23 -17.82 2.20
CA THR A 126 9.99 -17.05 2.15
C THR A 126 10.12 -15.87 1.17
N PRO A 127 9.01 -15.28 0.70
CA PRO A 127 9.09 -14.06 -0.12
C PRO A 127 9.88 -12.94 0.57
N ILE A 128 9.69 -12.72 1.86
CA ILE A 128 10.42 -11.70 2.64
C ILE A 128 11.93 -12.00 2.67
N ARG A 129 12.31 -13.26 2.86
CA ARG A 129 13.72 -13.66 2.83
C ARG A 129 14.33 -13.48 1.43
N VAL A 130 13.58 -13.75 0.36
CA VAL A 130 14.04 -13.46 -1.01
C VAL A 130 14.30 -11.97 -1.17
N LEU A 131 13.38 -11.10 -0.75
CA LEU A 131 13.56 -9.63 -0.84
C LEU A 131 14.78 -9.15 -0.03
N ARG A 132 15.06 -9.77 1.12
CA ARG A 132 16.29 -9.49 1.88
C ARG A 132 17.54 -9.91 1.11
N ASP A 133 17.56 -11.16 0.63
CA ASP A 133 18.75 -11.76 0.00
C ASP A 133 19.09 -11.10 -1.35
N THR A 134 18.12 -10.49 -2.03
CA THR A 134 18.28 -9.71 -3.27
C THR A 134 18.56 -8.23 -3.03
N GLY A 135 18.63 -7.78 -1.76
CA GLY A 135 18.91 -6.38 -1.40
C GLY A 135 17.72 -5.42 -1.57
N VAL A 136 16.54 -5.92 -1.92
CA VAL A 136 15.33 -5.08 -2.12
C VAL A 136 14.91 -4.41 -0.82
N LEU A 137 14.92 -5.11 0.33
CA LEU A 137 14.51 -4.52 1.62
C LEU A 137 15.37 -3.33 2.04
N GLU A 138 16.60 -3.22 1.52
CA GLU A 138 17.51 -2.11 1.82
C GLU A 138 17.07 -0.78 1.17
N ARG A 139 16.21 -0.82 0.14
CA ARG A 139 15.86 0.34 -0.70
C ARG A 139 14.67 1.13 -0.20
N GLY A 140 13.98 0.65 0.81
CA GLY A 140 12.67 1.15 1.22
C GLY A 140 11.57 0.50 0.37
N VAL A 141 10.63 -0.18 1.02
CA VAL A 141 9.69 -1.02 0.31
C VAL A 141 8.26 -0.80 0.81
N LEU A 142 7.34 -0.63 -0.14
CA LEU A 142 5.92 -0.85 0.07
C LEU A 142 5.59 -2.28 -0.35
N ILE A 143 5.23 -3.12 0.61
CA ILE A 143 4.76 -4.49 0.38
C ILE A 143 3.24 -4.47 0.35
N ALA A 144 2.64 -4.81 -0.78
CA ALA A 144 1.20 -5.02 -0.86
C ALA A 144 0.86 -6.41 -0.29
N HIS A 145 -0.23 -6.46 0.49
CA HIS A 145 -0.89 -7.62 1.10
C HIS A 145 -0.19 -8.20 2.32
N GLY A 146 0.91 -8.95 2.16
CA GLY A 146 1.62 -9.57 3.26
C GLY A 146 0.83 -10.65 4.03
N CYS A 147 -0.27 -11.21 3.49
CA CYS A 147 -1.14 -12.17 4.19
C CYS A 147 -0.41 -13.49 4.53
N GLY A 148 0.56 -13.87 3.70
CA GLY A 148 1.39 -15.06 3.89
C GLY A 148 2.71 -14.80 4.63
N ILE A 149 2.91 -13.65 5.27
CA ILE A 149 4.05 -13.39 6.16
C ILE A 149 3.95 -14.34 7.35
N VAL A 150 5.06 -14.95 7.71
CA VAL A 150 5.15 -15.97 8.77
C VAL A 150 6.13 -15.56 9.87
N ALA A 151 6.11 -16.28 11.00
CA ALA A 151 6.97 -15.97 12.14
C ALA A 151 8.48 -15.99 11.78
N ASP A 152 8.90 -16.84 10.84
CA ASP A 152 10.28 -16.89 10.37
C ASP A 152 10.75 -15.59 9.69
N ASP A 153 9.83 -14.73 9.27
CA ASP A 153 10.13 -13.45 8.62
C ASP A 153 10.39 -12.32 9.63
N LEU A 154 10.08 -12.53 10.92
CA LEU A 154 10.10 -11.49 11.95
C LEU A 154 11.47 -10.80 12.05
N GLU A 155 12.55 -11.56 12.09
CA GLU A 155 13.92 -11.02 12.16
C GLU A 155 14.24 -10.17 10.93
N HIS A 156 13.86 -10.64 9.74
CA HIS A 156 14.11 -9.95 8.48
C HIS A 156 13.31 -8.65 8.38
N LEU A 157 12.05 -8.67 8.81
CA LEU A 157 11.19 -7.49 8.83
C LEU A 157 11.71 -6.46 9.85
N ALA A 158 12.07 -6.89 11.07
CA ALA A 158 12.55 -6.01 12.12
C ALA A 158 13.87 -5.30 11.76
N ALA A 159 14.75 -5.97 11.02
CA ALA A 159 16.02 -5.39 10.57
C ALA A 159 15.85 -4.18 9.61
N PHE A 160 14.70 -4.04 8.97
CA PHE A 160 14.40 -2.99 7.98
C PHE A 160 13.09 -2.24 8.28
N ALA A 161 12.57 -2.33 9.51
CA ALA A 161 11.28 -1.76 9.89
C ALA A 161 11.18 -0.24 9.68
N ASP A 162 12.31 0.46 9.70
CA ASP A 162 12.41 1.91 9.48
C ASP A 162 12.18 2.34 8.02
N ARG A 163 12.21 1.42 7.08
CA ARG A 163 12.14 1.70 5.64
C ARG A 163 11.15 0.86 4.86
N ILE A 164 10.48 -0.09 5.49
CA ILE A 164 9.44 -0.90 4.87
C ILE A 164 8.07 -0.57 5.47
N ALA A 165 7.00 -0.80 4.71
CA ALA A 165 5.63 -0.78 5.19
C ALA A 165 4.83 -1.88 4.49
N VAL A 166 3.80 -2.39 5.16
CA VAL A 166 2.88 -3.39 4.58
C VAL A 166 1.49 -2.78 4.45
N ALA A 167 0.90 -2.85 3.25
CA ALA A 167 -0.44 -2.37 2.97
C ALA A 167 -1.45 -3.51 2.98
N SER A 168 -2.44 -3.45 3.87
CA SER A 168 -3.56 -4.39 3.93
C SER A 168 -4.71 -3.91 3.03
N CYS A 169 -5.26 -4.83 2.20
CA CYS A 169 -6.36 -4.55 1.27
C CYS A 169 -7.55 -5.48 1.53
N PRO A 170 -8.25 -5.36 2.67
CA PRO A 170 -9.12 -6.39 3.23
C PRO A 170 -10.34 -6.73 2.36
N LYS A 171 -10.83 -5.80 1.55
CA LYS A 171 -11.99 -6.05 0.68
C LYS A 171 -11.66 -7.07 -0.42
N GLY A 172 -10.46 -6.96 -1.01
CA GLY A 172 -9.96 -7.95 -1.96
C GLY A 172 -9.85 -9.34 -1.33
N TYR A 173 -9.30 -9.41 -0.11
CA TYR A 173 -9.15 -10.69 0.61
C TYR A 173 -10.51 -11.36 0.88
N LEU A 174 -11.49 -10.59 1.36
CA LEU A 174 -12.83 -11.11 1.63
C LEU A 174 -13.52 -11.64 0.35
N LYS A 175 -13.35 -10.96 -0.77
CA LYS A 175 -13.92 -11.37 -2.05
C LYS A 175 -13.25 -12.62 -2.62
N GLN A 176 -11.95 -12.79 -2.39
CA GLN A 176 -11.13 -13.89 -2.90
C GLN A 176 -10.96 -15.03 -1.88
N ILE A 177 -11.53 -14.87 -0.69
CA ILE A 177 -11.44 -15.83 0.43
C ILE A 177 -9.97 -16.08 0.83
N VAL A 178 -9.16 -15.02 0.87
CA VAL A 178 -7.78 -15.10 1.37
C VAL A 178 -7.81 -15.20 2.90
N ASP A 179 -7.27 -16.30 3.44
CA ASP A 179 -7.22 -16.58 4.89
C ASP A 179 -5.90 -17.30 5.22
N PRO A 180 -5.11 -16.85 6.20
CA PRO A 180 -5.30 -15.64 7.02
C PRO A 180 -5.10 -14.34 6.23
N MET A 181 -5.60 -13.24 6.77
CA MET A 181 -5.32 -11.89 6.28
C MET A 181 -4.00 -11.36 6.84
N THR A 182 -3.58 -10.18 6.38
CA THR A 182 -2.34 -9.52 6.84
C THR A 182 -2.12 -9.70 8.35
N PRO A 183 -0.98 -10.27 8.81
CA PRO A 183 -0.76 -10.64 10.21
C PRO A 183 -0.30 -9.44 11.04
N VAL A 184 -1.21 -8.54 11.37
CA VAL A 184 -0.93 -7.31 12.12
C VAL A 184 -0.11 -7.54 13.40
N PRO A 185 -0.35 -8.60 14.22
CA PRO A 185 0.49 -8.86 15.39
C PRO A 185 1.98 -9.09 15.05
N LEU A 186 2.30 -9.77 13.95
CA LEU A 186 3.68 -9.96 13.50
C LEU A 186 4.31 -8.65 13.04
N LEU A 187 3.57 -7.82 12.28
CA LEU A 187 4.05 -6.51 11.85
C LEU A 187 4.35 -5.61 13.05
N ASN A 188 3.44 -5.57 14.02
CA ASN A 188 3.64 -4.80 15.26
C ASN A 188 4.87 -5.29 16.04
N ALA A 189 5.06 -6.61 16.15
CA ALA A 189 6.22 -7.19 16.84
C ALA A 189 7.54 -6.86 16.12
N ALA A 190 7.51 -6.74 14.79
CA ALA A 190 8.66 -6.32 13.97
C ALA A 190 8.86 -4.80 13.93
N GLY A 191 7.92 -4.00 14.45
CA GLY A 191 7.94 -2.53 14.34
C GLY A 191 7.64 -2.01 12.92
N VAL A 192 7.06 -2.83 12.06
CA VAL A 192 6.74 -2.48 10.66
C VAL A 192 5.41 -1.71 10.60
N PRO A 193 5.38 -0.53 9.99
CA PRO A 193 4.15 0.22 9.78
C PRO A 193 3.12 -0.57 8.95
N LEU A 194 1.88 -0.61 9.45
CA LEU A 194 0.72 -1.04 8.68
C LEU A 194 0.14 0.16 7.93
N ALA A 195 -0.06 0.02 6.64
CA ALA A 195 -0.90 0.90 5.84
C ALA A 195 -2.19 0.18 5.44
N ILE A 196 -3.19 0.93 5.02
CA ILE A 196 -4.45 0.40 4.52
C ILE A 196 -4.68 0.90 3.10
N GLY A 197 -4.97 -0.03 2.19
CA GLY A 197 -5.27 0.23 0.79
C GLY A 197 -6.61 -0.37 0.38
N SER A 198 -7.13 0.11 -0.74
CA SER A 198 -8.35 -0.43 -1.37
C SER A 198 -8.05 -1.55 -2.35
N ASP A 199 -6.78 -1.70 -2.77
CA ASP A 199 -6.42 -2.36 -4.02
C ASP A 199 -7.10 -1.69 -5.23
N GLY A 200 -6.87 -2.18 -6.42
CA GLY A 200 -7.52 -1.65 -7.61
C GLY A 200 -9.04 -1.90 -7.65
N ALA A 201 -9.77 -1.08 -8.40
CA ALA A 201 -11.22 -1.23 -8.56
C ALA A 201 -11.63 -2.59 -9.18
N ALA A 202 -10.73 -3.24 -9.92
CA ALA A 202 -10.96 -4.60 -10.42
C ALA A 202 -11.08 -5.64 -9.28
N SER A 203 -10.30 -5.47 -8.20
CA SER A 203 -10.35 -6.33 -7.00
C SER A 203 -11.44 -5.89 -6.03
N GLY A 204 -11.43 -4.60 -5.63
CA GLY A 204 -12.26 -4.05 -4.55
C GLY A 204 -13.57 -3.39 -4.97
N ASN A 205 -13.80 -3.11 -6.26
CA ASN A 205 -14.89 -2.34 -6.85
C ASN A 205 -14.87 -0.85 -6.49
N THR A 206 -14.47 -0.45 -5.30
CA THR A 206 -14.41 0.95 -4.84
C THR A 206 -13.01 1.30 -4.35
N LEU A 207 -12.64 2.58 -4.44
CA LEU A 207 -11.40 3.12 -3.89
C LEU A 207 -11.65 3.82 -2.54
N ASP A 208 -12.60 3.30 -1.77
CA ASP A 208 -13.04 3.84 -0.47
C ASP A 208 -12.11 3.37 0.66
N VAL A 209 -11.26 4.26 1.12
CA VAL A 209 -10.33 3.98 2.22
C VAL A 209 -11.02 3.89 3.59
N TRP A 210 -12.19 4.55 3.78
CA TRP A 210 -12.98 4.43 5.01
C TRP A 210 -13.56 3.02 5.15
N GLU A 211 -14.08 2.48 4.04
CA GLU A 211 -14.52 1.08 4.00
C GLU A 211 -13.36 0.12 4.27
N ALA A 212 -12.21 0.31 3.63
CA ALA A 212 -11.03 -0.53 3.82
C ALA A 212 -10.54 -0.49 5.27
N ALA A 213 -10.52 0.68 5.92
CA ALA A 213 -10.14 0.82 7.33
C ALA A 213 -11.11 0.07 8.26
N ARG A 214 -12.42 0.23 8.03
CA ARG A 214 -13.46 -0.46 8.80
C ARG A 214 -13.35 -1.98 8.66
N LEU A 215 -13.18 -2.47 7.44
CA LEU A 215 -12.98 -3.89 7.17
C LEU A 215 -11.70 -4.40 7.83
N THR A 216 -10.59 -3.66 7.78
CA THR A 216 -9.35 -4.05 8.48
C THR A 216 -9.61 -4.21 9.99
N ALA A 217 -10.24 -3.23 10.64
CA ALA A 217 -10.53 -3.31 12.06
C ALA A 217 -11.41 -4.53 12.42
N LEU A 218 -12.49 -4.75 11.66
CA LEU A 218 -13.44 -5.83 11.95
C LEU A 218 -12.85 -7.22 11.65
N THR A 219 -12.13 -7.37 10.55
CA THR A 219 -11.52 -8.65 10.18
C THR A 219 -10.39 -9.04 11.12
N GLN A 220 -9.58 -8.08 11.57
CA GLN A 220 -8.53 -8.34 12.56
C GLN A 220 -9.11 -8.77 13.91
N LYS A 221 -10.20 -8.14 14.38
CA LYS A 221 -10.91 -8.59 15.60
C LYS A 221 -11.40 -10.05 15.45
N ARG A 222 -11.94 -10.37 14.28
CA ARG A 222 -12.40 -11.74 13.98
C ARG A 222 -11.26 -12.74 13.92
N GLN A 223 -10.17 -12.39 13.23
CA GLN A 223 -9.00 -13.27 13.04
C GLN A 223 -8.26 -13.53 14.36
N GLN A 224 -8.14 -12.52 15.22
CA GLN A 224 -7.44 -12.63 16.49
C GLN A 224 -8.36 -13.11 17.65
N HIS A 225 -9.66 -13.31 17.37
CA HIS A 225 -10.67 -13.64 18.39
C HIS A 225 -10.65 -12.67 19.60
N ASP A 226 -10.33 -11.40 19.33
CA ASP A 226 -10.21 -10.35 20.35
C ASP A 226 -10.92 -9.07 19.90
N ALA A 227 -11.93 -8.65 20.67
CA ALA A 227 -12.65 -7.39 20.41
C ALA A 227 -11.75 -6.15 20.60
N GLY A 228 -10.67 -6.27 21.36
CA GLY A 228 -9.65 -5.22 21.55
C GLY A 228 -8.63 -5.11 20.41
N ALA A 229 -8.55 -6.10 19.52
CA ALA A 229 -7.64 -6.04 18.39
C ALA A 229 -7.94 -4.82 17.47
N MET A 230 -6.91 -4.23 16.89
CA MET A 230 -7.05 -3.01 16.07
C MET A 230 -7.91 -1.94 16.74
N PRO A 231 -7.43 -1.32 17.83
CA PRO A 231 -8.11 -0.16 18.43
C PRO A 231 -8.39 0.93 17.40
N VAL A 232 -9.38 1.76 17.66
CA VAL A 232 -9.81 2.83 16.75
C VAL A 232 -8.63 3.70 16.32
N GLN A 233 -7.84 4.19 17.28
CA GLN A 233 -6.69 5.06 16.98
C GLN A 233 -5.65 4.35 16.11
N THR A 234 -5.32 3.09 16.42
CA THR A 234 -4.37 2.29 15.62
C THR A 234 -4.84 2.13 14.18
N THR A 235 -6.15 1.93 13.97
CA THR A 235 -6.72 1.81 12.62
C THR A 235 -6.69 3.13 11.86
N LEU A 236 -7.02 4.24 12.52
CA LEU A 236 -6.96 5.57 11.94
C LEU A 236 -5.50 5.98 11.63
N ASP A 237 -4.57 5.68 12.54
CA ASP A 237 -3.14 5.90 12.30
C ASP A 237 -2.63 5.10 11.09
N ALA A 238 -3.15 3.90 10.84
CA ALA A 238 -2.77 3.09 9.68
C ALA A 238 -3.18 3.71 8.33
N ILE A 239 -4.32 4.42 8.25
CA ILE A 239 -4.69 5.16 7.03
C ILE A 239 -3.93 6.47 6.86
N TRP A 240 -3.52 7.13 7.94
CA TRP A 240 -2.82 8.42 7.87
C TRP A 240 -1.31 8.26 7.92
N ARG A 241 -0.76 7.98 9.10
CA ARG A 241 0.70 7.82 9.31
C ARG A 241 1.26 6.57 8.64
N GLY A 242 0.50 5.47 8.67
CA GLY A 242 0.85 4.23 7.96
C GLY A 242 0.88 4.43 6.45
N GLY A 243 -0.11 5.12 5.88
CA GLY A 243 -0.11 5.50 4.46
C GLY A 243 1.08 6.40 4.11
N ALA A 244 1.39 7.40 4.94
CA ALA A 244 2.55 8.27 4.75
C ALA A 244 3.87 7.49 4.79
N ALA A 245 4.01 6.56 5.73
CA ALA A 245 5.19 5.67 5.83
C ALA A 245 5.32 4.76 4.60
N ALA A 246 4.20 4.20 4.12
CA ALA A 246 4.17 3.38 2.92
C ALA A 246 4.67 4.13 1.67
N LEU A 247 4.31 5.41 1.56
CA LEU A 247 4.78 6.29 0.48
C LEU A 247 6.20 6.85 0.72
N GLY A 248 6.80 6.61 1.89
CA GLY A 248 8.06 7.25 2.27
C GLY A 248 7.97 8.77 2.37
N ARG A 249 6.80 9.28 2.79
CA ARG A 249 6.47 10.72 2.87
C ARG A 249 6.08 11.11 4.29
N PRO A 250 7.06 11.27 5.20
CA PRO A 250 6.78 11.56 6.61
C PRO A 250 6.10 12.91 6.84
N GLU A 251 6.10 13.81 5.84
CA GLU A 251 5.39 15.09 5.85
C GLU A 251 3.87 14.95 5.64
N LEU A 252 3.37 13.79 5.22
CA LEU A 252 1.94 13.49 5.06
C LEU A 252 1.32 12.85 6.31
N GLY A 253 0.00 12.68 6.31
CA GLY A 253 -0.75 11.95 7.32
C GLY A 253 -0.80 12.59 8.70
N ARG A 254 -0.54 13.90 8.81
CA ARG A 254 -0.54 14.66 10.07
C ARG A 254 -0.84 16.13 9.83
N LEU A 255 -1.45 16.76 10.84
CA LEU A 255 -1.72 18.21 10.84
C LEU A 255 -0.79 18.89 11.85
N GLU A 256 0.39 19.30 11.38
CA GLU A 256 1.44 19.90 12.19
C GLU A 256 2.13 21.01 11.38
N VAL A 257 2.75 21.97 12.07
CA VAL A 257 3.56 23.00 11.40
C VAL A 257 4.73 22.34 10.67
N GLY A 258 4.87 22.62 9.38
CA GLY A 258 5.89 22.01 8.51
C GLY A 258 5.46 20.71 7.84
N ALA A 259 4.27 20.19 8.13
CA ALA A 259 3.67 19.12 7.34
C ALA A 259 3.10 19.63 6.00
N ALA A 260 2.81 18.74 5.08
CA ALA A 260 2.07 19.08 3.86
C ALA A 260 0.66 19.58 4.20
N GLY A 261 0.14 20.49 3.40
CA GLY A 261 -1.18 21.11 3.62
C GLY A 261 -2.36 20.21 3.18
N ASP A 262 -2.15 18.91 3.08
CA ASP A 262 -3.18 17.96 2.67
C ASP A 262 -4.15 17.70 3.83
N LEU A 263 -5.43 17.97 3.62
CA LEU A 263 -6.48 17.75 4.61
C LEU A 263 -7.81 17.40 3.96
N ALA A 264 -8.67 16.72 4.69
CA ALA A 264 -10.05 16.45 4.28
C ALA A 264 -11.01 16.94 5.36
N LEU A 265 -12.08 17.63 4.96
CA LEU A 265 -13.18 18.04 5.83
C LEU A 265 -14.30 17.02 5.73
N VAL A 266 -14.69 16.45 6.88
CA VAL A 266 -15.71 15.40 6.96
C VAL A 266 -16.91 15.93 7.73
N ASP A 267 -18.11 15.84 7.12
CA ASP A 267 -19.35 16.19 7.78
C ASP A 267 -19.87 15.03 8.63
N VAL A 268 -19.87 15.22 9.94
CA VAL A 268 -20.39 14.25 10.91
C VAL A 268 -21.77 14.63 11.44
N SER A 269 -22.48 15.56 10.78
CA SER A 269 -23.83 16.00 11.22
C SER A 269 -24.94 15.02 10.87
N GLY A 270 -24.71 14.12 9.90
CA GLY A 270 -25.68 13.15 9.41
C GLY A 270 -26.21 12.20 10.48
N PRO A 271 -27.44 11.68 10.34
CA PRO A 271 -28.08 10.84 11.37
C PRO A 271 -27.31 9.53 11.64
N HIS A 272 -26.57 8.98 10.68
CA HIS A 272 -25.74 7.79 10.85
C HIS A 272 -24.49 8.05 11.71
N CYS A 273 -24.11 9.32 11.90
CA CYS A 273 -23.01 9.73 12.79
C CYS A 273 -23.51 10.16 14.20
N ARG A 274 -24.80 10.07 14.49
CA ARG A 274 -25.39 10.53 15.75
C ARG A 274 -25.96 9.39 16.59
N PRO A 275 -25.89 9.49 17.95
CA PRO A 275 -25.13 10.46 18.73
C PRO A 275 -23.59 10.20 18.65
N ILE A 276 -22.79 11.24 18.78
CA ILE A 276 -21.33 11.12 18.85
C ILE A 276 -20.93 10.94 20.32
N HIS A 277 -20.49 9.75 20.69
CA HIS A 277 -19.91 9.46 21.99
C HIS A 277 -18.38 9.50 21.96
N ASP A 278 -17.79 9.06 20.83
CA ASP A 278 -16.38 9.08 20.55
C ASP A 278 -16.20 9.45 19.08
N LEU A 279 -15.43 10.51 18.79
CA LEU A 279 -15.27 11.01 17.44
C LEU A 279 -14.45 10.03 16.57
N GLY A 280 -13.42 9.42 17.14
CA GLY A 280 -12.59 8.43 16.42
C GLY A 280 -13.42 7.21 16.01
N ALA A 281 -14.25 6.69 16.93
CA ALA A 281 -15.16 5.59 16.62
C ALA A 281 -16.20 5.99 15.56
N THR A 282 -16.71 7.20 15.60
CA THR A 282 -17.62 7.74 14.58
C THR A 282 -16.93 7.81 13.21
N LEU A 283 -15.70 8.32 13.15
CA LEU A 283 -14.91 8.37 11.91
C LEU A 283 -14.70 6.95 11.36
N LEU A 284 -14.27 6.00 12.19
CA LEU A 284 -13.95 4.65 11.72
C LEU A 284 -15.19 3.85 11.32
N TYR A 285 -16.26 3.88 12.15
CA TYR A 285 -17.37 2.93 12.00
C TYR A 285 -18.64 3.51 11.37
N SER A 286 -18.80 4.84 11.35
CA SER A 286 -20.01 5.49 10.86
C SER A 286 -19.80 6.30 9.58
N VAL A 287 -18.71 7.04 9.47
CA VAL A 287 -18.40 7.90 8.32
C VAL A 287 -18.31 7.11 7.03
N ARG A 288 -18.76 7.69 5.94
CA ARG A 288 -18.73 7.18 4.56
C ARG A 288 -17.91 8.12 3.69
N ALA A 289 -17.42 7.64 2.56
CA ALA A 289 -16.76 8.50 1.57
C ALA A 289 -17.64 9.71 1.16
N SER A 290 -18.97 9.52 1.08
CA SER A 290 -19.92 10.60 0.76
C SER A 290 -20.04 11.71 1.80
N ASP A 291 -19.49 11.53 2.99
CA ASP A 291 -19.50 12.54 4.07
C ASP A 291 -18.31 13.51 3.96
N VAL A 292 -17.36 13.23 3.05
CA VAL A 292 -16.26 14.15 2.74
C VAL A 292 -16.80 15.32 1.95
N GLN A 293 -16.56 16.54 2.44
CA GLN A 293 -17.07 17.79 1.85
C GLN A 293 -16.02 18.50 1.01
N THR A 294 -14.76 18.38 1.41
CA THR A 294 -13.65 19.11 0.78
C THR A 294 -12.34 18.38 1.03
N VAL A 295 -11.48 18.41 0.02
CA VAL A 295 -10.11 17.94 0.07
C VAL A 295 -9.19 19.03 -0.45
#